data_7dc536fc3eb0f700f1935b62258cae32
#
_entry.id   7dc536fc3eb0f700f1935b62258cae32
#
_cell.length_a   1.000
_cell.length_b   1.000
_cell.length_c   1.000
_cell.angle_alpha   90.00
_cell.angle_beta   90.00
_cell.angle_gamma   90.00
#
_symmetry.space_group_name_H-M   'P 1'
#
loop_
_entity.id
_entity.type
_entity.pdbx_description
1 polymer ?
#
loop_
_entity_poly.entity_id
_entity_poly.type
_entity_poly.pdbx_seq_one_letter_code
_entity_poly.pdbx_strand_id
1 'polypeptide(L)'
;MSECGERTRNTAEPPARDRRMDSATEAFGAHRNLLFTVAYEMLGSAADAEDVLQETWLRWVGVDLHTVRDQRAYLVRMTTRQALTRLRTLRRRKESYVGPWLPEPLLTAPDVAEDVELADSVSMAMLLVLETLAPTERAVFVLREVFDLDYQEIAEAVDKSPVAVRQIAHRARAHVAARRPREVVTPAETRGALEAFQRAIETGDLQRLLDMIAPDVVLLTDGGGVVRAALTPVVGADRVARVLGRIDAAVSLRPTQVNGYPALTLRLGGKVDTVLAVHIDDGLITELYAVRNPEKLSRIDRETTVSR
;
A
#
# COMPACT_ATOMS: atom_id res chain seq x y z
N MET A 1 44.27 -48.25 31.93
CA MET A 1 44.87 -47.14 31.17
C MET A 1 44.12 -47.06 29.85
N SER A 2 43.14 -46.19 29.77
CA SER A 2 42.35 -45.92 28.57
C SER A 2 42.39 -44.42 28.32
N GLU A 3 43.09 -44.03 27.29
CA GLU A 3 43.16 -42.66 26.81
C GLU A 3 41.85 -42.30 26.15
N CYS A 4 41.14 -41.34 26.70
CA CYS A 4 39.95 -40.72 26.13
C CYS A 4 40.39 -39.62 25.17
N GLY A 5 40.36 -39.90 23.87
CA GLY A 5 40.68 -38.93 22.83
C GLY A 5 39.60 -37.84 22.74
N GLU A 6 39.94 -36.64 23.15
CA GLU A 6 39.18 -35.41 23.02
C GLU A 6 39.10 -34.99 21.54
N ARG A 7 37.95 -35.24 20.89
CA ARG A 7 37.70 -34.74 19.53
C ARG A 7 37.39 -33.24 19.61
N THR A 8 38.39 -32.41 19.40
CA THR A 8 38.24 -31.01 19.09
C THR A 8 37.36 -30.85 17.84
N ARG A 9 36.15 -30.33 18.01
CA ARG A 9 35.31 -29.91 16.88
C ARG A 9 35.97 -28.71 16.24
N ASN A 10 36.56 -28.94 15.09
CA ASN A 10 37.11 -27.93 14.20
C ASN A 10 35.91 -27.20 13.57
N THR A 11 35.45 -26.11 14.17
CA THR A 11 34.47 -25.15 13.57
C THR A 11 35.25 -24.34 12.54
N ALA A 12 35.37 -24.87 11.34
CA ALA A 12 35.91 -24.11 10.22
C ALA A 12 35.05 -22.82 10.02
N GLU A 13 35.71 -21.66 10.07
CA GLU A 13 35.08 -20.41 9.71
C GLU A 13 34.52 -20.49 8.28
N PRO A 14 33.27 -20.02 8.03
CA PRO A 14 32.71 -20.03 6.70
C PRO A 14 33.57 -19.19 5.74
N PRO A 15 33.65 -19.58 4.45
CA PRO A 15 34.43 -18.86 3.47
C PRO A 15 34.00 -17.38 3.37
N ALA A 16 34.95 -16.50 3.07
CA ALA A 16 34.73 -15.04 3.07
C ALA A 16 33.54 -14.58 2.19
N ARG A 17 33.18 -15.38 1.16
CA ARG A 17 32.00 -15.14 0.30
C ARG A 17 30.69 -15.38 1.05
N ASP A 18 30.62 -16.41 1.87
CA ASP A 18 29.42 -16.74 2.65
C ASP A 18 29.19 -15.70 3.75
N ARG A 19 30.26 -15.25 4.44
CA ARG A 19 30.18 -14.16 5.43
C ARG A 19 29.68 -12.84 4.83
N ARG A 20 30.09 -12.51 3.59
CA ARG A 20 29.59 -11.33 2.86
C ARG A 20 28.12 -11.45 2.53
N MET A 21 27.68 -12.62 2.09
CA MET A 21 26.28 -12.88 1.78
C MET A 21 25.41 -12.81 3.03
N ASP A 22 25.88 -13.37 4.16
CA ASP A 22 25.18 -13.31 5.44
C ASP A 22 25.00 -11.85 5.94
N SER A 23 26.06 -11.05 5.89
CA SER A 23 26.01 -9.64 6.27
C SER A 23 25.11 -8.80 5.35
N ALA A 24 25.11 -9.06 4.03
CA ALA A 24 24.23 -8.41 3.10
C ALA A 24 22.75 -8.81 3.35
N THR A 25 22.50 -10.07 3.68
CA THR A 25 21.18 -10.61 4.00
C THR A 25 20.64 -9.97 5.28
N GLU A 26 21.45 -9.90 6.32
CA GLU A 26 21.08 -9.29 7.59
C GLU A 26 20.73 -7.80 7.42
N ALA A 27 21.59 -7.05 6.74
CA ALA A 27 21.37 -5.62 6.47
C ALA A 27 20.11 -5.37 5.64
N PHE A 28 19.87 -6.16 4.61
CA PHE A 28 18.65 -6.05 3.81
C PHE A 28 17.41 -6.43 4.61
N GLY A 29 17.48 -7.52 5.38
CA GLY A 29 16.40 -8.00 6.24
C GLY A 29 15.97 -6.96 7.27
N ALA A 30 16.93 -6.26 7.89
CA ALA A 30 16.67 -5.19 8.84
C ALA A 30 15.87 -4.02 8.26
N HIS A 31 15.97 -3.76 6.96
CA HIS A 31 15.30 -2.65 6.28
C HIS A 31 14.16 -3.09 5.34
N ARG A 32 13.88 -4.40 5.22
CA ARG A 32 12.95 -4.93 4.23
C ARG A 32 11.56 -4.31 4.28
N ASN A 33 11.01 -4.13 5.48
CA ASN A 33 9.66 -3.57 5.63
C ASN A 33 9.60 -2.10 5.20
N LEU A 34 10.60 -1.30 5.59
CA LEU A 34 10.77 0.08 5.12
C LEU A 34 10.83 0.14 3.59
N LEU A 35 11.70 -0.68 2.98
CA LEU A 35 11.88 -0.71 1.53
C LEU A 35 10.60 -1.13 0.80
N PHE A 36 9.86 -2.10 1.38
CA PHE A 36 8.56 -2.52 0.87
C PHE A 36 7.55 -1.35 0.91
N THR A 37 7.46 -0.65 2.04
CA THR A 37 6.53 0.48 2.19
C THR A 37 6.85 1.59 1.19
N VAL A 38 8.13 1.96 1.02
CA VAL A 38 8.58 2.93 0.00
C VAL A 38 8.14 2.50 -1.41
N ALA A 39 8.40 1.24 -1.77
CA ALA A 39 8.05 0.73 -3.08
C ALA A 39 6.52 0.67 -3.28
N TYR A 40 5.78 0.22 -2.28
CA TYR A 40 4.33 0.11 -2.33
C TYR A 40 3.65 1.48 -2.46
N GLU A 41 4.03 2.47 -1.67
CA GLU A 41 3.49 3.83 -1.79
C GLU A 41 3.81 4.48 -3.15
N MET A 42 4.94 4.11 -3.74
CA MET A 42 5.28 4.55 -5.10
C MET A 42 4.49 3.82 -6.19
N LEU A 43 4.13 2.55 -6.02
CA LEU A 43 3.60 1.70 -7.08
C LEU A 43 2.08 1.43 -6.94
N GLY A 44 1.57 1.41 -5.70
CA GLY A 44 0.19 1.03 -5.40
C GLY A 44 -0.12 -0.45 -5.68
N SER A 45 0.92 -1.29 -5.79
CA SER A 45 0.81 -2.73 -6.04
C SER A 45 1.82 -3.48 -5.18
N ALA A 46 1.33 -4.40 -4.35
CA ALA A 46 2.17 -5.24 -3.51
C ALA A 46 3.04 -6.19 -4.33
N ALA A 47 2.49 -6.72 -5.42
CA ALA A 47 3.21 -7.59 -6.33
C ALA A 47 4.41 -6.85 -6.96
N ASP A 48 4.18 -5.65 -7.50
CA ASP A 48 5.24 -4.85 -8.10
C ASP A 48 6.26 -4.35 -7.07
N ALA A 49 5.82 -4.08 -5.82
CA ALA A 49 6.72 -3.72 -4.72
C ALA A 49 7.66 -4.89 -4.36
N GLU A 50 7.15 -6.11 -4.26
CA GLU A 50 7.96 -7.30 -4.02
C GLU A 50 8.95 -7.57 -5.16
N ASP A 51 8.53 -7.40 -6.42
CA ASP A 51 9.43 -7.51 -7.58
C ASP A 51 10.59 -6.49 -7.47
N VAL A 52 10.28 -5.25 -7.11
CA VAL A 52 11.29 -4.19 -6.90
C VAL A 52 12.24 -4.56 -5.75
N LEU A 53 11.73 -5.13 -4.65
CA LEU A 53 12.57 -5.60 -3.56
C LEU A 53 13.50 -6.73 -4.00
N GLN A 54 12.99 -7.68 -4.77
CA GLN A 54 13.80 -8.77 -5.30
C GLN A 54 14.92 -8.25 -6.22
N GLU A 55 14.60 -7.32 -7.11
CA GLU A 55 15.61 -6.68 -7.97
C GLU A 55 16.65 -5.89 -7.15
N THR A 56 16.19 -5.18 -6.11
CA THR A 56 17.07 -4.45 -5.18
C THR A 56 18.00 -5.41 -4.45
N TRP A 57 17.47 -6.53 -3.94
CA TRP A 57 18.25 -7.58 -3.29
C TRP A 57 19.34 -8.14 -4.21
N LEU A 58 18.98 -8.54 -5.43
CA LEU A 58 19.94 -9.11 -6.40
C LEU A 58 21.09 -8.15 -6.71
N ARG A 59 20.86 -6.84 -6.68
CA ARG A 59 21.91 -5.84 -6.87
C ARG A 59 22.70 -5.60 -5.59
N TRP A 60 22.03 -5.60 -4.43
CA TRP A 60 22.64 -5.36 -3.12
C TRP A 60 23.69 -6.40 -2.76
N VAL A 61 23.45 -7.69 -3.03
CA VAL A 61 24.43 -8.76 -2.76
C VAL A 61 25.73 -8.61 -3.56
N GLY A 62 25.72 -7.83 -4.63
CA GLY A 62 26.92 -7.50 -5.42
C GLY A 62 27.68 -6.28 -4.94
N VAL A 63 27.14 -5.54 -3.95
CA VAL A 63 27.77 -4.31 -3.44
C VAL A 63 28.89 -4.64 -2.45
N ASP A 64 29.99 -3.92 -2.52
CA ASP A 64 31.02 -3.97 -1.48
C ASP A 64 30.57 -3.13 -0.27
N LEU A 65 30.11 -3.82 0.78
CA LEU A 65 29.54 -3.18 1.99
C LEU A 65 30.53 -2.27 2.70
N HIS A 66 31.84 -2.47 2.56
CA HIS A 66 32.87 -1.60 3.14
C HIS A 66 32.87 -0.21 2.52
N THR A 67 32.33 -0.06 1.30
CA THR A 67 32.21 1.25 0.62
C THR A 67 30.94 2.00 0.98
N VAL A 68 29.98 1.34 1.66
CA VAL A 68 28.68 1.89 2.01
C VAL A 68 28.71 2.47 3.42
N ARG A 69 28.62 3.79 3.55
CA ARG A 69 28.62 4.49 4.85
C ARG A 69 27.29 4.32 5.59
N ASP A 70 26.18 4.43 4.86
CA ASP A 70 24.83 4.28 5.36
C ASP A 70 24.05 3.28 4.50
N GLN A 71 23.82 2.09 5.06
CA GLN A 71 23.17 0.99 4.36
C GLN A 71 21.69 1.28 4.13
N ARG A 72 20.99 1.93 5.09
CA ARG A 72 19.60 2.33 4.96
C ARG A 72 19.41 3.30 3.80
N ALA A 73 20.15 4.41 3.79
CA ALA A 73 20.08 5.41 2.74
C ALA A 73 20.44 4.81 1.36
N TYR A 74 21.45 3.95 1.31
CA TYR A 74 21.85 3.27 0.08
C TYR A 74 20.75 2.37 -0.47
N LEU A 75 20.13 1.53 0.38
CA LEU A 75 19.04 0.62 0.01
C LEU A 75 17.79 1.39 -0.41
N VAL A 76 17.40 2.44 0.32
CA VAL A 76 16.26 3.31 -0.05
C VAL A 76 16.49 3.93 -1.42
N ARG A 77 17.71 4.44 -1.70
CA ARG A 77 18.06 4.99 -3.01
C ARG A 77 17.96 3.95 -4.14
N MET A 78 18.45 2.72 -3.91
CA MET A 78 18.34 1.64 -4.88
C MET A 78 16.88 1.29 -5.15
N THR A 79 16.09 1.07 -4.10
CA THR A 79 14.67 0.74 -4.18
C THR A 79 13.89 1.83 -4.92
N THR A 80 14.12 3.10 -4.59
CA THR A 80 13.49 4.25 -5.24
C THR A 80 13.76 4.28 -6.75
N ARG A 81 15.00 4.04 -7.18
CA ARG A 81 15.36 4.01 -8.60
C ARG A 81 14.65 2.88 -9.36
N GLN A 82 14.57 1.69 -8.75
CA GLN A 82 13.84 0.57 -9.34
C GLN A 82 12.34 0.88 -9.40
N ALA A 83 11.77 1.38 -8.31
CA ALA A 83 10.36 1.75 -8.24
C ALA A 83 10.00 2.84 -9.28
N LEU A 84 10.84 3.86 -9.46
CA LEU A 84 10.65 4.89 -10.51
C LEU A 84 10.65 4.29 -11.92
N THR A 85 11.54 3.35 -12.19
CA THR A 85 11.60 2.67 -13.49
C THR A 85 10.32 1.83 -13.71
N ARG A 86 9.92 1.08 -12.69
CA ARG A 86 8.69 0.27 -12.70
C ARG A 86 7.45 1.14 -12.88
N LEU A 87 7.35 2.26 -12.15
CA LEU A 87 6.22 3.18 -12.20
C LEU A 87 5.99 3.76 -13.60
N ARG A 88 7.06 4.10 -14.33
CA ARG A 88 6.96 4.57 -15.72
C ARG A 88 6.37 3.50 -16.65
N THR A 89 6.71 2.24 -16.42
CA THR A 89 6.16 1.10 -17.17
C THR A 89 4.70 0.85 -16.82
N LEU A 90 4.37 0.86 -15.52
CA LEU A 90 3.00 0.64 -15.02
C LEU A 90 2.03 1.72 -15.50
N ARG A 91 2.46 2.97 -15.60
CA ARG A 91 1.62 4.06 -16.11
C ARG A 91 1.08 3.76 -17.51
N ARG A 92 1.90 3.20 -18.40
CA ARG A 92 1.47 2.77 -19.75
C ARG A 92 0.45 1.63 -19.69
N ARG A 93 0.62 0.68 -18.74
CA ARG A 93 -0.35 -0.42 -18.55
C ARG A 93 -1.69 0.08 -18.03
N LYS A 94 -1.69 1.10 -17.14
CA LYS A 94 -2.91 1.72 -16.60
C LYS A 94 -3.71 2.47 -17.68
N GLU A 95 -3.09 3.00 -18.73
CA GLU A 95 -3.77 3.65 -19.85
C GLU A 95 -4.66 2.67 -20.65
N SER A 96 -4.35 1.37 -20.63
CA SER A 96 -5.14 0.30 -21.25
C SER A 96 -5.96 -0.53 -20.25
N TYR A 97 -6.02 -0.12 -18.99
CA TYR A 97 -6.75 -0.85 -17.96
C TYR A 97 -8.25 -0.72 -18.10
N VAL A 98 -8.98 -1.81 -17.86
CA VAL A 98 -10.43 -1.84 -18.03
C VAL A 98 -11.14 -1.40 -16.75
N GLY A 99 -11.77 -0.24 -16.78
CA GLY A 99 -12.46 0.36 -15.64
C GLY A 99 -11.54 1.13 -14.68
N PRO A 100 -12.06 1.57 -13.53
CA PRO A 100 -11.27 2.24 -12.50
C PRO A 100 -10.14 1.34 -11.99
N TRP A 101 -8.93 1.87 -11.94
CA TRP A 101 -7.82 1.19 -11.30
C TRP A 101 -7.76 1.60 -9.81
N LEU A 102 -7.80 0.63 -8.92
CA LEU A 102 -7.58 0.83 -7.49
C LEU A 102 -6.23 0.24 -7.06
N PRO A 103 -5.56 0.78 -6.04
CA PRO A 103 -4.40 0.14 -5.43
C PRO A 103 -4.69 -1.31 -5.00
N GLU A 104 -3.67 -2.15 -4.98
CA GLU A 104 -3.76 -3.50 -4.44
C GLU A 104 -3.92 -3.41 -2.91
N PRO A 105 -4.97 -3.98 -2.29
CA PRO A 105 -5.20 -3.86 -0.86
C PRO A 105 -4.20 -4.71 -0.09
N LEU A 106 -3.61 -4.13 0.97
CA LEU A 106 -2.75 -4.81 1.91
C LEU A 106 -3.52 -5.17 3.18
N LEU A 107 -3.57 -6.45 3.53
CA LEU A 107 -3.97 -6.84 4.88
C LEU A 107 -2.88 -6.38 5.86
N THR A 108 -3.22 -5.48 6.76
CA THR A 108 -2.28 -4.90 7.72
C THR A 108 -2.62 -5.32 9.16
N ALA A 109 -1.59 -5.45 9.99
CA ALA A 109 -1.80 -5.73 11.41
C ALA A 109 -2.46 -4.52 12.12
N PRO A 110 -3.14 -4.74 13.26
CA PRO A 110 -3.79 -3.67 14.02
C PRO A 110 -2.83 -2.57 14.52
N ASP A 111 -1.56 -2.91 14.75
CA ASP A 111 -0.51 -1.98 15.21
C ASP A 111 -0.19 -0.89 14.17
N VAL A 112 -0.38 -1.14 12.90
CA VAL A 112 -0.25 -0.11 11.85
C VAL A 112 -1.23 1.05 12.07
N ALA A 113 -2.41 0.78 12.60
CA ALA A 113 -3.40 1.81 12.92
C ALA A 113 -3.00 2.66 14.16
N GLU A 114 -2.04 2.22 14.96
CA GLU A 114 -1.50 3.00 16.07
C GLU A 114 -0.55 4.10 15.59
N ASP A 115 0.15 3.90 14.46
CA ASP A 115 0.88 4.96 13.74
C ASP A 115 -0.05 5.64 12.74
N VAL A 116 -0.74 6.68 13.20
CA VAL A 116 -1.75 7.40 12.40
C VAL A 116 -1.16 7.99 11.12
N GLU A 117 0.08 8.47 11.15
CA GLU A 117 0.72 9.06 9.95
C GLU A 117 1.06 7.99 8.93
N LEU A 118 1.54 6.81 9.38
CA LEU A 118 1.79 5.69 8.49
C LEU A 118 0.49 5.14 7.93
N ALA A 119 -0.53 4.94 8.76
CA ALA A 119 -1.84 4.47 8.32
C ALA A 119 -2.43 5.41 7.25
N ASP A 120 -2.38 6.72 7.47
CA ASP A 120 -2.87 7.71 6.52
C ASP A 120 -2.10 7.65 5.19
N SER A 121 -0.77 7.52 5.23
CA SER A 121 0.07 7.50 4.03
C SER A 121 -0.19 6.29 3.13
N VAL A 122 -0.47 5.13 3.71
CA VAL A 122 -0.79 3.90 2.96
C VAL A 122 -2.29 3.73 2.68
N SER A 123 -3.15 4.64 3.15
CA SER A 123 -4.61 4.55 2.96
C SER A 123 -4.99 4.50 1.47
N MET A 124 -6.13 3.85 1.17
CA MET A 124 -6.62 3.78 -0.22
C MET A 124 -6.87 5.17 -0.80
N ALA A 125 -7.43 6.10 0.00
CA ALA A 125 -7.66 7.48 -0.41
C ALA A 125 -6.35 8.19 -0.76
N MET A 126 -5.33 8.11 0.12
CA MET A 126 -4.03 8.71 -0.13
C MET A 126 -3.34 8.12 -1.35
N LEU A 127 -3.34 6.79 -1.48
CA LEU A 127 -2.74 6.12 -2.66
C LEU A 127 -3.39 6.59 -3.97
N LEU A 128 -4.71 6.82 -3.99
CA LEU A 128 -5.40 7.36 -5.16
C LEU A 128 -5.00 8.82 -5.44
N VAL A 129 -4.83 9.64 -4.42
CA VAL A 129 -4.28 11.00 -4.61
C VAL A 129 -2.88 10.94 -5.17
N LEU A 130 -2.02 10.04 -4.67
CA LEU A 130 -0.66 9.85 -5.17
C LEU A 130 -0.62 9.36 -6.64
N GLU A 131 -1.63 8.64 -7.11
CA GLU A 131 -1.75 8.24 -8.53
C GLU A 131 -1.88 9.44 -9.48
N THR A 132 -2.36 10.58 -9.00
CA THR A 132 -2.50 11.80 -9.80
C THR A 132 -1.18 12.56 -10.00
N LEU A 133 -0.13 12.20 -9.25
CA LEU A 133 1.19 12.80 -9.35
C LEU A 133 1.99 12.22 -10.53
N ALA A 134 2.88 13.03 -11.11
CA ALA A 134 3.90 12.51 -12.02
C ALA A 134 4.87 11.59 -11.26
N PRO A 135 5.50 10.58 -11.91
CA PRO A 135 6.35 9.60 -11.23
C PRO A 135 7.40 10.20 -10.31
N THR A 136 8.11 11.23 -10.76
CA THR A 136 9.14 11.88 -9.93
C THR A 136 8.52 12.71 -8.80
N GLU A 137 7.36 13.33 -9.00
CA GLU A 137 6.64 14.08 -7.97
C GLU A 137 6.16 13.14 -6.86
N ARG A 138 5.61 11.97 -7.24
CA ARG A 138 5.21 10.93 -6.29
C ARG A 138 6.39 10.44 -5.47
N ALA A 139 7.53 10.10 -6.11
CA ALA A 139 8.72 9.67 -5.41
C ALA A 139 9.24 10.72 -4.41
N VAL A 140 9.34 11.98 -4.84
CA VAL A 140 9.80 13.08 -3.98
C VAL A 140 8.85 13.31 -2.81
N PHE A 141 7.52 13.24 -3.05
CA PHE A 141 6.52 13.39 -2.01
C PHE A 141 6.63 12.27 -0.98
N VAL A 142 6.62 11.01 -1.42
CA VAL A 142 6.71 9.85 -0.53
C VAL A 142 7.99 9.91 0.31
N LEU A 143 9.15 10.09 -0.31
CA LEU A 143 10.42 10.12 0.40
C LEU A 143 10.51 11.28 1.41
N ARG A 144 9.92 12.44 1.09
CA ARG A 144 9.98 13.61 1.96
C ARG A 144 8.92 13.61 3.05
N GLU A 145 7.66 13.38 2.70
CA GLU A 145 6.53 13.60 3.62
C GLU A 145 6.22 12.36 4.48
N VAL A 146 6.55 11.16 3.98
CA VAL A 146 6.32 9.92 4.71
C VAL A 146 7.58 9.44 5.45
N PHE A 147 8.73 9.46 4.77
CA PHE A 147 9.99 8.92 5.32
C PHE A 147 10.97 9.98 5.82
N ASP A 148 10.61 11.25 5.75
CA ASP A 148 11.37 12.41 6.22
C ASP A 148 12.83 12.46 5.76
N LEU A 149 13.14 11.94 4.56
CA LEU A 149 14.48 12.01 3.99
C LEU A 149 14.85 13.46 3.69
N ASP A 150 16.14 13.78 3.79
CA ASP A 150 16.60 15.09 3.43
C ASP A 150 16.62 15.33 1.90
N TYR A 151 16.66 16.60 1.48
CA TYR A 151 16.60 16.93 0.06
C TYR A 151 17.84 16.49 -0.71
N GLN A 152 18.98 16.29 -0.05
CA GLN A 152 20.19 15.79 -0.68
C GLN A 152 20.06 14.29 -0.98
N GLU A 153 19.60 13.50 -0.03
CA GLU A 153 19.35 12.07 -0.19
C GLU A 153 18.31 11.80 -1.30
N ILE A 154 17.21 12.58 -1.28
CA ILE A 154 16.18 12.49 -2.32
C ILE A 154 16.75 12.85 -3.69
N ALA A 155 17.56 13.92 -3.79
CA ALA A 155 18.18 14.36 -5.03
C ALA A 155 19.03 13.25 -5.67
N GLU A 156 19.83 12.54 -4.86
CA GLU A 156 20.60 11.38 -5.30
C GLU A 156 19.72 10.21 -5.75
N ALA A 157 18.59 9.98 -5.05
CA ALA A 157 17.67 8.88 -5.39
C ALA A 157 16.95 9.13 -6.72
N VAL A 158 16.52 10.38 -7.00
CA VAL A 158 15.70 10.70 -8.19
C VAL A 158 16.52 11.31 -9.34
N ASP A 159 17.85 11.41 -9.20
CA ASP A 159 18.79 11.99 -10.18
C ASP A 159 18.41 13.43 -10.58
N LYS A 160 18.32 14.29 -9.57
CA LYS A 160 18.01 15.72 -9.68
C LYS A 160 18.92 16.55 -8.78
N SER A 161 18.92 17.88 -8.96
CA SER A 161 19.58 18.77 -7.98
C SER A 161 18.70 18.96 -6.74
N PRO A 162 19.28 19.21 -5.56
CA PRO A 162 18.51 19.49 -4.33
C PRO A 162 17.56 20.68 -4.47
N VAL A 163 17.93 21.68 -5.28
CA VAL A 163 17.06 22.83 -5.59
C VAL A 163 15.83 22.39 -6.38
N ALA A 164 16.02 21.55 -7.41
CA ALA A 164 14.90 21.01 -8.18
C ALA A 164 14.00 20.14 -7.32
N VAL A 165 14.57 19.32 -6.42
CA VAL A 165 13.79 18.47 -5.49
C VAL A 165 12.92 19.32 -4.56
N ARG A 166 13.44 20.42 -3.98
CA ARG A 166 12.63 21.34 -3.16
C ARG A 166 11.43 21.90 -3.93
N GLN A 167 11.65 22.31 -5.19
CA GLN A 167 10.58 22.82 -6.04
C GLN A 167 9.52 21.73 -6.36
N ILE A 168 9.98 20.51 -6.64
CA ILE A 168 9.10 19.36 -6.89
C ILE A 168 8.28 19.06 -5.61
N ALA A 169 8.93 18.98 -4.45
CA ALA A 169 8.28 18.73 -3.16
C ALA A 169 7.20 19.80 -2.86
N HIS A 170 7.51 21.08 -3.11
CA HIS A 170 6.54 22.16 -2.91
C HIS A 170 5.31 21.99 -3.81
N ARG A 171 5.49 21.72 -5.10
CA ARG A 171 4.36 21.48 -6.02
C ARG A 171 3.57 20.22 -5.66
N ALA A 172 4.26 19.13 -5.33
CA ALA A 172 3.61 17.88 -4.96
C ALA A 172 2.76 18.04 -3.69
N ARG A 173 3.25 18.75 -2.66
CA ARG A 173 2.48 19.08 -1.46
C ARG A 173 1.22 19.89 -1.77
N ALA A 174 1.35 20.94 -2.57
CA ALA A 174 0.21 21.75 -2.97
C ALA A 174 -0.84 20.93 -3.75
N HIS A 175 -0.38 20.03 -4.65
CA HIS A 175 -1.24 19.15 -5.42
C HIS A 175 -1.99 18.15 -4.52
N VAL A 176 -1.29 17.53 -3.58
CA VAL A 176 -1.88 16.59 -2.61
C VAL A 176 -2.86 17.32 -1.69
N ALA A 177 -2.46 18.46 -1.11
CA ALA A 177 -3.29 19.24 -0.21
C ALA A 177 -4.63 19.68 -0.85
N ALA A 178 -4.61 19.96 -2.16
CA ALA A 178 -5.83 20.32 -2.90
C ALA A 178 -6.81 19.16 -3.12
N ARG A 179 -6.36 17.91 -2.93
CA ARG A 179 -7.10 16.67 -3.20
C ARG A 179 -7.27 15.78 -1.98
N ARG A 180 -6.45 16.02 -0.94
CA ARG A 180 -6.56 15.29 0.31
C ARG A 180 -7.88 15.67 0.99
N PRO A 181 -8.57 14.68 1.56
CA PRO A 181 -9.73 14.92 2.42
C PRO A 181 -9.42 15.92 3.53
N ARG A 182 -10.39 16.73 3.89
CA ARG A 182 -10.18 17.83 4.85
C ARG A 182 -10.00 17.36 6.29
N GLU A 183 -10.60 16.22 6.64
CA GLU A 183 -10.53 15.67 7.99
C GLU A 183 -9.87 14.28 7.98
N VAL A 184 -9.02 14.06 8.97
CA VAL A 184 -8.43 12.73 9.24
C VAL A 184 -9.37 12.04 10.22
N VAL A 185 -10.20 11.12 9.70
CA VAL A 185 -11.09 10.30 10.51
C VAL A 185 -10.26 9.22 11.22
N THR A 186 -10.50 9.04 12.50
CA THR A 186 -9.78 8.04 13.28
C THR A 186 -10.17 6.60 12.87
N PRO A 187 -9.28 5.62 13.01
CA PRO A 187 -9.62 4.21 12.79
C PRO A 187 -10.81 3.72 13.62
N ALA A 188 -11.04 4.30 14.81
CA ALA A 188 -12.16 3.95 15.66
C ALA A 188 -13.51 4.46 15.08
N GLU A 189 -13.55 5.69 14.58
CA GLU A 189 -14.73 6.25 13.90
C GLU A 189 -15.05 5.49 12.62
N THR A 190 -14.01 5.18 11.82
CA THR A 190 -14.17 4.35 10.61
C THR A 190 -14.73 2.97 10.94
N ARG A 191 -14.27 2.34 12.02
CA ARG A 191 -14.80 1.05 12.48
C ARG A 191 -16.27 1.12 12.83
N GLY A 192 -16.69 2.12 13.63
CA GLY A 192 -18.08 2.33 14.00
C GLY A 192 -19.00 2.52 12.79
N ALA A 193 -18.56 3.32 11.82
CA ALA A 193 -19.29 3.53 10.57
C ALA A 193 -19.40 2.24 9.74
N LEU A 194 -18.31 1.47 9.61
CA LEU A 194 -18.31 0.19 8.88
C LEU A 194 -19.19 -0.88 9.55
N GLU A 195 -19.23 -0.95 10.87
CA GLU A 195 -20.12 -1.85 11.60
C GLU A 195 -21.60 -1.50 11.37
N ALA A 196 -21.93 -0.23 11.34
CA ALA A 196 -23.27 0.22 11.04
C ALA A 196 -23.63 -0.03 9.56
N PHE A 197 -22.70 0.20 8.64
CA PHE A 197 -22.82 -0.07 7.22
C PHE A 197 -23.01 -1.58 6.94
N GLN A 198 -22.19 -2.44 7.56
CA GLN A 198 -22.34 -3.89 7.47
C GLN A 198 -23.73 -4.33 7.89
N ARG A 199 -24.23 -3.87 9.05
CA ARG A 199 -25.57 -4.19 9.56
C ARG A 199 -26.66 -3.74 8.59
N ALA A 200 -26.55 -2.55 8.02
CA ALA A 200 -27.52 -2.05 7.06
C ALA A 200 -27.61 -2.93 5.80
N ILE A 201 -26.48 -3.42 5.29
CA ILE A 201 -26.44 -4.35 4.16
C ILE A 201 -27.01 -5.71 4.56
N GLU A 202 -26.59 -6.30 5.68
CA GLU A 202 -27.03 -7.61 6.14
C GLU A 202 -28.54 -7.68 6.44
N THR A 203 -29.13 -6.56 6.91
CA THR A 203 -30.56 -6.45 7.19
C THR A 203 -31.39 -5.95 6.00
N GLY A 204 -30.74 -5.49 4.93
CA GLY A 204 -31.43 -4.86 3.79
C GLY A 204 -32.06 -3.50 4.13
N ASP A 205 -31.59 -2.82 5.20
CA ASP A 205 -32.09 -1.52 5.63
C ASP A 205 -31.54 -0.40 4.75
N LEU A 206 -32.22 -0.20 3.63
CA LEU A 206 -31.83 0.78 2.61
C LEU A 206 -31.87 2.21 3.15
N GLN A 207 -32.81 2.54 4.03
CA GLN A 207 -32.91 3.89 4.60
C GLN A 207 -31.71 4.18 5.48
N ARG A 208 -31.35 3.28 6.36
CA ARG A 208 -30.17 3.40 7.20
C ARG A 208 -28.89 3.52 6.39
N LEU A 209 -28.79 2.79 5.27
CA LEU A 209 -27.66 2.92 4.35
C LEU A 209 -27.59 4.34 3.74
N LEU A 210 -28.71 4.88 3.30
CA LEU A 210 -28.82 6.24 2.75
C LEU A 210 -28.45 7.33 3.77
N ASP A 211 -28.81 7.11 5.04
CA ASP A 211 -28.50 8.08 6.12
C ASP A 211 -27.00 8.15 6.47
N MET A 212 -26.22 7.16 6.05
CA MET A 212 -24.79 7.05 6.35
C MET A 212 -23.87 7.47 5.21
N ILE A 213 -24.42 7.62 4.00
CA ILE A 213 -23.63 7.97 2.82
C ILE A 213 -23.93 9.39 2.39
N ALA A 214 -22.89 10.10 1.92
CA ALA A 214 -23.04 11.46 1.41
C ALA A 214 -23.94 11.51 0.16
N PRO A 215 -24.70 12.60 -0.07
CA PRO A 215 -25.54 12.71 -1.26
C PRO A 215 -24.79 12.55 -2.58
N ASP A 216 -23.54 12.96 -2.62
CA ASP A 216 -22.62 12.92 -3.76
C ASP A 216 -21.57 11.78 -3.66
N VAL A 217 -21.81 10.81 -2.78
CA VAL A 217 -20.92 9.64 -2.59
C VAL A 217 -20.46 9.03 -3.90
N VAL A 218 -19.21 8.62 -3.95
CA VAL A 218 -18.59 7.97 -5.11
C VAL A 218 -18.22 6.54 -4.79
N LEU A 219 -18.72 5.59 -5.56
CA LEU A 219 -18.25 4.18 -5.52
C LEU A 219 -17.34 3.91 -6.72
N LEU A 220 -16.11 3.55 -6.42
CA LEU A 220 -15.13 3.05 -7.39
C LEU A 220 -15.06 1.51 -7.27
N THR A 221 -15.14 0.82 -8.40
CA THR A 221 -15.04 -0.65 -8.43
C THR A 221 -13.97 -1.09 -9.42
N ASP A 222 -13.06 -1.93 -8.96
CA ASP A 222 -11.96 -2.46 -9.77
C ASP A 222 -12.13 -3.96 -9.99
N GLY A 223 -12.57 -4.36 -11.18
CA GLY A 223 -12.71 -5.75 -11.59
C GLY A 223 -11.59 -6.23 -12.52
N GLY A 224 -10.67 -5.34 -12.92
CA GLY A 224 -9.55 -5.67 -13.81
C GLY A 224 -9.94 -6.15 -15.21
N GLY A 225 -11.21 -5.99 -15.62
CA GLY A 225 -11.73 -6.61 -16.84
C GLY A 225 -11.97 -8.12 -16.74
N VAL A 226 -11.68 -8.73 -15.58
CA VAL A 226 -11.80 -10.18 -15.33
C VAL A 226 -13.13 -10.52 -14.68
N VAL A 227 -13.57 -9.70 -13.71
CA VAL A 227 -14.86 -9.87 -13.03
C VAL A 227 -15.76 -8.67 -13.28
N ARG A 228 -17.07 -8.88 -13.11
CA ARG A 228 -18.06 -7.83 -13.33
C ARG A 228 -17.88 -6.69 -12.30
N ALA A 229 -17.63 -5.49 -12.78
CA ALA A 229 -17.49 -4.27 -12.01
C ALA A 229 -18.04 -3.07 -12.82
N ALA A 230 -18.33 -1.96 -12.17
CA ALA A 230 -18.69 -0.75 -12.89
C ALA A 230 -17.45 -0.17 -13.61
N LEU A 231 -17.58 0.10 -14.91
CA LEU A 231 -16.47 0.61 -15.72
C LEU A 231 -16.19 2.10 -15.52
N THR A 232 -17.12 2.79 -14.85
CA THR A 232 -17.01 4.21 -14.52
C THR A 232 -17.44 4.42 -13.08
N PRO A 233 -16.99 5.50 -12.40
CA PRO A 233 -17.43 5.83 -11.07
C PRO A 233 -18.95 5.87 -10.96
N VAL A 234 -19.52 5.25 -9.93
CA VAL A 234 -20.95 5.35 -9.60
C VAL A 234 -21.12 6.52 -8.63
N VAL A 235 -21.79 7.58 -9.05
CA VAL A 235 -21.93 8.80 -8.27
C VAL A 235 -23.37 8.98 -7.81
N GLY A 236 -23.53 9.36 -6.55
CA GLY A 236 -24.79 9.70 -5.90
C GLY A 236 -25.39 8.57 -5.07
N ALA A 237 -25.97 8.95 -3.91
CA ALA A 237 -26.47 8.04 -2.88
C ALA A 237 -27.44 6.98 -3.40
N ASP A 238 -28.45 7.38 -4.17
CA ASP A 238 -29.44 6.45 -4.72
C ASP A 238 -28.86 5.40 -5.68
N ARG A 239 -27.82 5.80 -6.45
CA ARG A 239 -27.18 4.87 -7.38
C ARG A 239 -26.29 3.89 -6.65
N VAL A 240 -25.54 4.38 -5.70
CA VAL A 240 -24.65 3.56 -4.86
C VAL A 240 -25.47 2.59 -4.02
N ALA A 241 -26.53 3.06 -3.35
CA ALA A 241 -27.42 2.20 -2.57
C ALA A 241 -28.05 1.09 -3.41
N ARG A 242 -28.46 1.39 -4.67
CA ARG A 242 -28.96 0.35 -5.59
C ARG A 242 -27.88 -0.68 -5.99
N VAL A 243 -26.63 -0.31 -6.06
CA VAL A 243 -25.52 -1.25 -6.32
C VAL A 243 -25.30 -2.14 -5.10
N LEU A 244 -25.24 -1.53 -3.91
CA LEU A 244 -25.02 -2.23 -2.65
C LEU A 244 -26.20 -3.16 -2.30
N GLY A 245 -27.44 -2.74 -2.57
CA GLY A 245 -28.65 -3.56 -2.37
C GLY A 245 -28.74 -4.78 -3.31
N ARG A 246 -27.80 -4.95 -4.26
CA ARG A 246 -27.70 -6.14 -5.11
C ARG A 246 -26.65 -7.13 -4.60
N ILE A 247 -26.01 -6.86 -3.46
CA ILE A 247 -25.11 -7.82 -2.83
C ILE A 247 -25.95 -9.04 -2.46
N ASP A 248 -25.52 -10.20 -2.97
CA ASP A 248 -26.23 -11.47 -2.75
C ASP A 248 -26.22 -11.84 -1.26
N ALA A 249 -27.35 -12.35 -0.75
CA ALA A 249 -27.46 -12.84 0.63
C ALA A 249 -26.48 -14.00 0.94
N ALA A 250 -25.96 -14.68 -0.09
CA ALA A 250 -24.91 -15.68 0.07
C ALA A 250 -23.51 -15.09 0.36
N VAL A 251 -23.36 -13.76 0.22
CA VAL A 251 -22.11 -13.08 0.52
C VAL A 251 -22.03 -12.79 2.02
N SER A 252 -20.97 -13.28 2.66
CA SER A 252 -20.69 -12.92 4.05
C SER A 252 -19.75 -11.72 4.11
N LEU A 253 -20.12 -10.72 4.91
CA LEU A 253 -19.28 -9.56 5.19
C LEU A 253 -18.45 -9.85 6.45
N ARG A 254 -17.15 -9.57 6.39
CA ARG A 254 -16.24 -9.77 7.52
C ARG A 254 -15.40 -8.52 7.74
N PRO A 255 -15.38 -7.97 8.97
CA PRO A 255 -14.45 -6.92 9.32
C PRO A 255 -13.00 -7.36 9.10
N THR A 256 -12.18 -6.46 8.63
CA THR A 256 -10.75 -6.66 8.42
C THR A 256 -10.02 -5.32 8.57
N GLN A 257 -8.70 -5.33 8.44
CA GLN A 257 -7.90 -4.12 8.38
C GLN A 257 -7.08 -4.11 7.09
N VAL A 258 -7.27 -3.08 6.31
CA VAL A 258 -6.62 -2.93 5.01
C VAL A 258 -5.97 -1.56 4.93
N ASN A 259 -4.68 -1.53 4.58
CA ASN A 259 -3.99 -0.26 4.39
C ASN A 259 -4.03 0.65 5.63
N GLY A 260 -3.87 0.07 6.81
CA GLY A 260 -3.91 0.79 8.08
C GLY A 260 -5.31 1.19 8.58
N TYR A 261 -6.37 0.98 7.79
CA TYR A 261 -7.74 1.36 8.15
C TYR A 261 -8.69 0.16 8.21
N PRO A 262 -9.74 0.25 9.05
CA PRO A 262 -10.83 -0.71 9.04
C PRO A 262 -11.47 -0.81 7.65
N ALA A 263 -11.77 -2.03 7.23
CA ALA A 263 -12.36 -2.38 5.94
C ALA A 263 -13.27 -3.61 6.08
N LEU A 264 -13.96 -3.97 5.03
CA LEU A 264 -14.75 -5.20 4.95
C LEU A 264 -14.22 -6.12 3.84
N THR A 265 -14.15 -7.41 4.13
CA THR A 265 -14.05 -8.42 3.09
C THR A 265 -15.44 -9.01 2.82
N LEU A 266 -15.80 -9.07 1.55
CA LEU A 266 -16.98 -9.77 1.08
C LEU A 266 -16.55 -11.13 0.56
N ARG A 267 -17.11 -12.21 1.13
CA ARG A 267 -16.72 -13.57 0.79
C ARG A 267 -17.90 -14.32 0.15
N LEU A 268 -17.61 -14.97 -0.96
CA LEU A 268 -18.54 -15.85 -1.65
C LEU A 268 -17.95 -17.28 -1.68
N GLY A 269 -18.69 -18.24 -1.13
CA GLY A 269 -18.20 -19.62 -1.03
C GLY A 269 -16.89 -19.77 -0.24
N GLY A 270 -16.68 -18.91 0.78
CA GLY A 270 -15.49 -18.90 1.62
C GLY A 270 -14.27 -18.15 1.04
N LYS A 271 -14.30 -17.79 -0.25
CA LYS A 271 -13.22 -17.02 -0.91
C LYS A 271 -13.52 -15.52 -0.86
N VAL A 272 -12.48 -14.71 -0.75
CA VAL A 272 -12.61 -13.24 -0.85
C VAL A 272 -12.97 -12.88 -2.30
N ASP A 273 -14.17 -12.28 -2.48
CA ASP A 273 -14.62 -11.74 -3.77
C ASP A 273 -14.35 -10.24 -3.88
N THR A 274 -14.46 -9.53 -2.77
CA THR A 274 -14.30 -8.08 -2.73
C THR A 274 -13.62 -7.65 -1.44
N VAL A 275 -12.71 -6.69 -1.54
CA VAL A 275 -12.27 -5.86 -0.42
C VAL A 275 -12.93 -4.51 -0.57
N LEU A 276 -13.64 -4.07 0.45
CA LEU A 276 -14.34 -2.79 0.49
C LEU A 276 -13.70 -1.92 1.57
N ALA A 277 -13.07 -0.84 1.14
CA ALA A 277 -12.61 0.25 2.00
C ALA A 277 -13.51 1.46 1.81
N VAL A 278 -13.59 2.33 2.82
CA VAL A 278 -14.41 3.55 2.81
C VAL A 278 -13.55 4.77 3.13
N HIS A 279 -13.97 5.91 2.60
CA HIS A 279 -13.53 7.20 3.08
C HIS A 279 -14.72 7.93 3.71
N ILE A 280 -14.46 8.57 4.86
CA ILE A 280 -15.46 9.29 5.66
C ILE A 280 -15.03 10.75 5.75
N ASP A 281 -15.97 11.66 5.56
CA ASP A 281 -15.79 13.09 5.78
C ASP A 281 -17.07 13.64 6.42
N ASP A 282 -16.96 14.51 7.43
CA ASP A 282 -18.11 15.03 8.20
C ASP A 282 -19.07 13.93 8.72
N GLY A 283 -18.53 12.78 9.12
CA GLY A 283 -19.31 11.64 9.66
C GLY A 283 -20.11 10.86 8.61
N LEU A 284 -20.02 11.19 7.33
CA LEU A 284 -20.67 10.48 6.22
C LEU A 284 -19.62 9.75 5.36
N ILE A 285 -20.02 8.62 4.79
CA ILE A 285 -19.21 7.91 3.79
C ILE A 285 -19.30 8.69 2.48
N THR A 286 -18.19 9.29 2.06
CA THR A 286 -18.07 10.06 0.82
C THR A 286 -17.52 9.25 -0.33
N GLU A 287 -16.71 8.23 -0.04
CA GLU A 287 -16.15 7.36 -1.07
C GLU A 287 -16.13 5.90 -0.61
N LEU A 288 -16.37 4.99 -1.56
CA LEU A 288 -16.26 3.55 -1.39
C LEU A 288 -15.32 2.98 -2.46
N TYR A 289 -14.39 2.17 -2.04
CA TYR A 289 -13.37 1.53 -2.89
C TYR A 289 -13.56 0.01 -2.84
N ALA A 290 -14.10 -0.56 -3.91
CA ALA A 290 -14.37 -1.99 -4.01
C ALA A 290 -13.37 -2.66 -4.96
N VAL A 291 -12.34 -3.28 -4.41
CA VAL A 291 -11.38 -4.07 -5.17
C VAL A 291 -11.92 -5.48 -5.36
N ARG A 292 -12.16 -5.86 -6.61
CA ARG A 292 -12.70 -7.16 -7.03
C ARG A 292 -11.76 -7.91 -7.98
N ASN A 293 -10.71 -7.26 -8.48
CA ASN A 293 -9.75 -7.91 -9.38
C ASN A 293 -9.05 -9.08 -8.67
N PRO A 294 -9.22 -10.34 -9.14
CA PRO A 294 -8.66 -11.52 -8.48
C PRO A 294 -7.13 -11.48 -8.37
N GLU A 295 -6.45 -10.86 -9.33
CA GLU A 295 -5.00 -10.72 -9.30
C GLU A 295 -4.56 -9.88 -8.11
N LYS A 296 -5.29 -8.78 -7.82
CA LYS A 296 -5.02 -7.89 -6.67
C LYS A 296 -5.45 -8.49 -5.33
N LEU A 297 -6.39 -9.45 -5.33
CA LEU A 297 -6.85 -10.12 -4.12
C LEU A 297 -6.05 -11.39 -3.79
N SER A 298 -5.13 -11.80 -4.64
CA SER A 298 -4.37 -13.06 -4.49
C SER A 298 -3.53 -13.14 -3.22
N ARG A 299 -3.20 -11.99 -2.62
CA ARG A 299 -2.37 -11.87 -1.40
C ARG A 299 -3.15 -11.40 -0.16
N ILE A 300 -4.45 -11.16 -0.29
CA ILE A 300 -5.26 -10.53 0.79
C ILE A 300 -5.38 -11.39 2.05
N ASP A 301 -5.09 -12.66 2.00
CA ASP A 301 -5.06 -13.55 3.18
C ASP A 301 -3.68 -13.54 3.89
N ARG A 302 -2.70 -12.75 3.40
CA ARG A 302 -1.36 -12.61 3.99
C ARG A 302 -1.21 -11.23 4.62
N GLU A 303 -0.97 -11.22 5.92
CA GLU A 303 -0.65 -10.00 6.62
C GLU A 303 0.69 -9.42 6.15
N THR A 304 0.72 -8.12 5.92
CA THR A 304 1.88 -7.39 5.43
C THR A 304 2.29 -6.36 6.47
N THR A 305 3.54 -6.42 6.92
CA THR A 305 4.11 -5.41 7.81
C THR A 305 4.60 -4.23 6.98
N VAL A 306 4.10 -3.05 7.30
CA VAL A 306 4.55 -1.76 6.77
C VAL A 306 5.28 -1.00 7.86
N SER A 307 6.32 -0.23 7.50
CA SER A 307 7.08 0.59 8.46
C SER A 307 7.72 1.80 7.78
N ARG A 308 8.11 2.81 8.55
CA ARG A 308 8.83 4.01 8.11
C ARG A 308 10.17 4.21 8.82
#